data_b1f4b922ae64c3922585dd761b5de59e
#
_entry.id   b1f4b922ae64c3922585dd761b5de59e
#
_cell.length_a   1.000
_cell.length_b   1.000
_cell.length_c   1.000
_cell.angle_alpha   90.00
_cell.angle_beta   90.00
_cell.angle_gamma   90.00
#
_symmetry.space_group_name_H-M   'P 1'
#
loop_
_entity.id
_entity.type
_entity.pdbx_description
1 polymer ?
#
loop_
_entity_poly.entity_id
_entity_poly.type
_entity_poly.pdbx_seq_one_letter_code
_entity_poly.pdbx_strand_id
1 'polypeptide(L)'
;MIQGDIFGTIEGIALAKGGGTSFPVILSMNGQTLHNHAHGNILTKGRMMVTDAGAETSMHYASDITRTTPVGGKFDGRQREIYQIVLKANTDAIAATRPGISNRDLHFMACKIIATEMKNLGLMKGDVDEAVATGAHALFMPHGLGHLMGLDVHDMESLGENFIGYNEEVKRCTQFGTAFLRFALPYKEGHVFTVEPGCYFIPQLISLWKSEGKFRDFLNFSKIESFLPIGGIRIEDNVLITEKGHKVLGKPIPKTVNEIESTCA
;
A
#
# COMPACT_ATOMS: atom_id res chain seq x y z
N MET A 1 15.91 14.89 -14.91
CA MET A 1 15.51 14.86 -13.49
C MET A 1 15.87 13.49 -12.92
N ILE A 2 16.46 13.43 -11.75
CA ILE A 2 16.70 12.21 -10.99
C ILE A 2 15.70 12.10 -9.83
N GLN A 3 15.56 10.91 -9.24
CA GLN A 3 14.70 10.71 -8.07
C GLN A 3 15.10 11.64 -6.90
N GLY A 4 16.40 11.92 -6.74
CA GLY A 4 16.93 12.83 -5.73
C GLY A 4 16.44 14.27 -5.81
N ASP A 5 16.06 14.75 -7.00
CA ASP A 5 15.49 16.10 -7.17
C ASP A 5 14.11 16.18 -6.49
N ILE A 6 13.31 15.13 -6.63
CA ILE A 6 11.97 15.04 -6.00
C ILE A 6 12.12 14.79 -4.50
N PHE A 7 12.99 13.87 -4.11
CA PHE A 7 13.30 13.58 -2.71
C PHE A 7 13.67 14.86 -1.95
N GLY A 8 14.66 15.61 -2.43
CA GLY A 8 15.11 16.86 -1.79
C GLY A 8 14.01 17.94 -1.75
N THR A 9 13.13 17.96 -2.77
CA THR A 9 11.97 18.88 -2.77
C THR A 9 10.97 18.52 -1.66
N ILE A 10 10.65 17.23 -1.49
CA ILE A 10 9.73 16.76 -0.45
C ILE A 10 10.30 17.07 0.94
N GLU A 11 11.57 16.72 1.20
CA GLU A 11 12.21 17.02 2.48
C GLU A 11 12.28 18.54 2.75
N GLY A 12 12.65 19.32 1.74
CA GLY A 12 12.71 20.78 1.86
C GLY A 12 11.36 21.41 2.21
N ILE A 13 10.26 20.91 1.63
CA ILE A 13 8.90 21.36 1.95
C ILE A 13 8.51 20.96 3.39
N ALA A 14 8.79 19.70 3.79
CA ALA A 14 8.49 19.21 5.13
C ALA A 14 9.23 20.04 6.20
N LEU A 15 10.52 20.27 6.02
CA LEU A 15 11.33 21.12 6.91
C LEU A 15 10.83 22.57 6.96
N ALA A 16 10.47 23.16 5.82
CA ALA A 16 10.01 24.54 5.75
C ALA A 16 8.62 24.76 6.38
N LYS A 17 7.81 23.72 6.53
CA LYS A 17 6.42 23.79 6.97
C LYS A 17 6.15 23.22 8.36
N GLY A 18 7.08 22.51 8.96
CA GLY A 18 6.82 21.87 10.25
C GLY A 18 8.02 21.20 10.90
N GLY A 19 7.86 19.97 11.34
CA GLY A 19 8.85 19.20 12.08
C GLY A 19 9.85 18.43 11.24
N GLY A 20 9.73 18.42 9.92
CA GLY A 20 10.49 17.58 9.02
C GLY A 20 9.66 16.43 8.45
N THR A 21 10.31 15.40 7.90
CA THR A 21 9.64 14.18 7.45
C THR A 21 9.36 13.24 8.62
N SER A 22 8.19 12.59 8.62
CA SER A 22 7.82 11.60 9.66
C SER A 22 8.58 10.28 9.57
N PHE A 23 9.20 10.03 8.42
CA PHE A 23 10.10 8.91 8.16
C PHE A 23 10.98 9.22 6.94
N PRO A 24 12.07 8.48 6.71
CA PRO A 24 12.89 8.65 5.50
C PRO A 24 12.05 8.38 4.25
N VAL A 25 11.94 9.37 3.37
CA VAL A 25 11.10 9.30 2.16
C VAL A 25 11.45 8.06 1.32
N ILE A 26 10.42 7.29 0.97
CA ILE A 26 10.51 6.16 0.06
C ILE A 26 10.09 6.63 -1.32
N LEU A 27 11.01 6.53 -2.28
CA LEU A 27 10.76 6.99 -3.64
C LEU A 27 11.43 6.06 -4.64
N SER A 28 10.65 5.43 -5.53
CA SER A 28 11.20 4.47 -6.47
C SER A 28 10.40 4.33 -7.76
N MET A 29 11.12 4.35 -8.90
CA MET A 29 10.58 3.83 -10.17
C MET A 29 10.47 2.31 -10.19
N ASN A 30 11.11 1.63 -9.25
CA ASN A 30 11.01 0.19 -9.06
C ASN A 30 10.10 -0.08 -7.85
N GLY A 31 8.80 0.22 -7.99
CA GLY A 31 7.82 0.14 -6.90
C GLY A 31 7.72 -1.24 -6.24
N GLN A 32 8.22 -2.30 -6.87
CA GLN A 32 8.37 -3.63 -6.27
C GLN A 32 9.46 -3.68 -5.18
N THR A 33 10.31 -2.65 -5.05
CA THR A 33 11.19 -2.43 -3.92
C THR A 33 10.45 -1.55 -2.92
N LEU A 34 9.80 -2.18 -1.94
CA LEU A 34 8.79 -1.52 -1.09
C LEU A 34 9.35 -0.36 -0.26
N HIS A 35 10.60 -0.47 0.20
CA HIS A 35 11.28 0.52 1.05
C HIS A 35 12.60 0.96 0.41
N ASN A 36 12.53 1.68 -0.71
CA ASN A 36 13.73 2.15 -1.40
C ASN A 36 14.15 3.54 -0.90
N HIS A 37 15.37 3.63 -0.38
CA HIS A 37 16.01 4.88 0.06
C HIS A 37 17.18 5.32 -0.84
N ALA A 38 17.36 4.68 -2.01
CA ALA A 38 18.37 5.06 -2.99
C ALA A 38 17.74 5.89 -4.11
N HIS A 39 18.08 7.17 -4.19
CA HIS A 39 17.41 8.15 -5.05
C HIS A 39 18.26 8.61 -6.26
N GLY A 40 19.27 7.83 -6.67
CA GLY A 40 20.15 8.16 -7.77
C GLY A 40 19.63 7.86 -9.18
N ASN A 41 18.47 7.18 -9.31
CA ASN A 41 17.97 6.79 -10.62
C ASN A 41 17.43 7.98 -11.42
N ILE A 42 17.69 7.97 -12.73
CA ILE A 42 17.11 8.94 -13.68
C ILE A 42 15.68 8.56 -13.97
N LEU A 43 14.75 9.53 -13.88
CA LEU A 43 13.35 9.32 -14.21
C LEU A 43 13.18 8.98 -15.68
N THR A 44 12.59 7.84 -15.96
CA THR A 44 12.43 7.30 -17.32
C THR A 44 10.96 7.33 -17.73
N LYS A 45 10.65 8.02 -18.81
CA LYS A 45 9.31 8.08 -19.39
C LYS A 45 8.74 6.66 -19.64
N GLY A 46 7.46 6.48 -19.34
CA GLY A 46 6.76 5.20 -19.48
C GLY A 46 6.92 4.27 -18.25
N ARG A 47 7.75 4.66 -17.25
CA ARG A 47 7.79 3.99 -15.94
C ARG A 47 6.79 4.64 -14.99
N MET A 48 6.50 3.96 -13.91
CA MET A 48 5.79 4.56 -12.77
C MET A 48 6.76 4.83 -11.64
N MET A 49 6.39 5.77 -10.78
CA MET A 49 7.14 6.10 -9.57
C MET A 49 6.20 6.02 -8.37
N VAL A 50 6.53 5.17 -7.43
CA VAL A 50 5.93 5.16 -6.09
C VAL A 50 6.63 6.22 -5.28
N THR A 51 5.85 7.12 -4.70
CA THR A 51 6.31 8.15 -3.75
C THR A 51 5.52 7.95 -2.47
N ASP A 52 6.24 7.63 -1.41
CA ASP A 52 5.70 7.39 -0.08
C ASP A 52 6.44 8.31 0.89
N ALA A 53 5.70 9.27 1.43
CA ALA A 53 6.27 10.35 2.22
C ALA A 53 5.24 10.92 3.20
N GLY A 54 5.73 11.31 4.35
CA GLY A 54 4.98 12.00 5.36
C GLY A 54 5.76 13.15 5.99
N ALA A 55 5.07 14.04 6.66
CA ALA A 55 5.66 15.12 7.40
C ALA A 55 5.09 15.17 8.82
N GLU A 56 5.89 15.64 9.76
CA GLU A 56 5.43 15.94 11.11
C GLU A 56 4.86 17.34 11.21
N THR A 57 3.87 17.50 12.05
CA THR A 57 3.43 18.83 12.51
C THR A 57 4.44 19.39 13.51
N SER A 58 4.30 20.68 13.86
CA SER A 58 5.09 21.29 14.95
C SER A 58 4.85 20.66 16.33
N MET A 59 3.79 19.86 16.47
CA MET A 59 3.47 19.07 17.66
C MET A 59 3.92 17.59 17.53
N HIS A 60 4.73 17.27 16.52
CA HIS A 60 5.26 15.93 16.22
C HIS A 60 4.22 14.87 15.88
N TYR A 61 3.01 15.24 15.47
CA TYR A 61 2.09 14.28 14.88
C TYR A 61 2.51 13.96 13.44
N ALA A 62 2.68 12.68 13.17
CA ALA A 62 3.10 12.15 11.88
C ALA A 62 1.97 12.17 10.83
N SER A 63 2.34 12.13 9.57
CA SER A 63 1.48 11.76 8.44
C SER A 63 2.20 10.75 7.56
N ASP A 64 1.43 10.03 6.72
CA ASP A 64 1.91 8.99 5.83
C ASP A 64 1.02 8.91 4.59
N ILE A 65 1.58 9.16 3.41
CA ILE A 65 0.83 9.20 2.15
C ILE A 65 1.64 8.58 1.05
N THR A 66 1.08 7.58 0.38
CA THR A 66 1.65 7.05 -0.85
C THR A 66 0.81 7.42 -2.07
N ARG A 67 1.49 7.84 -3.12
CA ARG A 67 0.93 7.95 -4.47
C ARG A 67 1.86 7.29 -5.49
N THR A 68 1.27 6.65 -6.48
CA THR A 68 1.99 6.14 -7.65
C THR A 68 1.64 6.97 -8.87
N THR A 69 2.66 7.54 -9.52
CA THR A 69 2.51 8.46 -10.65
C THR A 69 3.22 7.96 -11.90
N PRO A 70 2.68 8.19 -13.11
CA PRO A 70 3.34 7.83 -14.36
C PRO A 70 4.42 8.86 -14.71
N VAL A 71 5.65 8.41 -14.91
CA VAL A 71 6.73 9.27 -15.42
C VAL A 71 6.45 9.61 -16.88
N GLY A 72 6.20 10.89 -17.14
CA GLY A 72 5.79 11.39 -18.47
C GLY A 72 4.28 11.62 -18.59
N GLY A 73 3.54 11.61 -17.47
CA GLY A 73 2.18 12.14 -17.37
C GLY A 73 1.04 11.19 -17.74
N LYS A 74 1.32 10.00 -18.28
CA LYS A 74 0.28 9.05 -18.71
C LYS A 74 0.61 7.62 -18.32
N PHE A 75 -0.38 6.91 -17.77
CA PHE A 75 -0.31 5.47 -17.60
C PHE A 75 -0.50 4.75 -18.93
N ASP A 76 0.23 3.67 -19.17
CA ASP A 76 -0.12 2.73 -20.23
C ASP A 76 -1.35 1.87 -19.85
N GLY A 77 -1.83 1.04 -20.77
CA GLY A 77 -3.04 0.25 -20.55
C GLY A 77 -2.92 -0.71 -19.34
N ARG A 78 -1.80 -1.42 -19.22
CA ARG A 78 -1.58 -2.36 -18.11
C ARG A 78 -1.34 -1.65 -16.78
N GLN A 79 -0.59 -0.56 -16.80
CA GLN A 79 -0.38 0.28 -15.61
C GLN A 79 -1.72 0.79 -15.07
N ARG A 80 -2.59 1.27 -15.98
CA ARG A 80 -3.94 1.76 -15.63
C ARG A 80 -4.81 0.66 -15.03
N GLU A 81 -4.80 -0.54 -15.61
CA GLU A 81 -5.55 -1.70 -15.08
C GLU A 81 -5.14 -2.01 -13.63
N ILE A 82 -3.84 -2.19 -13.37
CA ILE A 82 -3.36 -2.50 -12.02
C ILE A 82 -3.57 -1.32 -11.06
N TYR A 83 -3.38 -0.08 -11.52
CA TYR A 83 -3.62 1.11 -10.73
C TYR A 83 -5.08 1.18 -10.25
N GLN A 84 -6.04 0.91 -11.15
CA GLN A 84 -7.47 0.91 -10.82
C GLN A 84 -7.84 -0.19 -9.81
N ILE A 85 -7.17 -1.34 -9.83
CA ILE A 85 -7.34 -2.41 -8.83
C ILE A 85 -6.90 -1.94 -7.45
N VAL A 86 -5.73 -1.32 -7.35
CA VAL A 86 -5.21 -0.78 -6.08
C VAL A 86 -6.09 0.37 -5.59
N LEU A 87 -6.51 1.27 -6.47
CA LEU A 87 -7.42 2.36 -6.15
C LEU A 87 -8.76 1.84 -5.61
N LYS A 88 -9.32 0.81 -6.24
CA LYS A 88 -10.55 0.16 -5.77
C LYS A 88 -10.36 -0.44 -4.38
N ALA A 89 -9.26 -1.15 -4.14
CA ALA A 89 -8.95 -1.72 -2.83
C ALA A 89 -8.81 -0.63 -1.75
N ASN A 90 -8.15 0.50 -2.05
CA ASN A 90 -8.03 1.64 -1.14
C ASN A 90 -9.40 2.28 -0.86
N THR A 91 -10.17 2.62 -1.89
CA THR A 91 -11.44 3.33 -1.73
C THR A 91 -12.49 2.48 -1.03
N ASP A 92 -12.60 1.20 -1.35
CA ASP A 92 -13.58 0.30 -0.76
C ASP A 92 -13.24 -0.02 0.70
N ALA A 93 -11.94 -0.21 1.03
CA ALA A 93 -11.50 -0.38 2.41
C ALA A 93 -11.78 0.86 3.26
N ILE A 94 -11.47 2.07 2.76
CA ILE A 94 -11.81 3.32 3.44
C ILE A 94 -13.33 3.42 3.63
N ALA A 95 -14.13 3.18 2.59
CA ALA A 95 -15.59 3.28 2.68
C ALA A 95 -16.21 2.29 3.68
N ALA A 96 -15.60 1.14 3.89
CA ALA A 96 -16.05 0.14 4.88
C ALA A 96 -15.64 0.50 6.32
N THR A 97 -14.76 1.46 6.51
CA THR A 97 -14.18 1.81 7.81
C THR A 97 -15.21 2.48 8.72
N ARG A 98 -15.34 1.99 9.95
CA ARG A 98 -16.21 2.49 11.01
C ARG A 98 -15.78 1.95 12.37
N PRO A 99 -16.27 2.51 13.50
CA PRO A 99 -16.06 1.89 14.81
C PRO A 99 -16.48 0.41 14.84
N GLY A 100 -15.68 -0.42 15.45
CA GLY A 100 -15.94 -1.85 15.65
C GLY A 100 -15.55 -2.78 14.50
N ILE A 101 -15.29 -2.28 13.29
CA ILE A 101 -14.68 -3.13 12.25
C ILE A 101 -13.22 -3.39 12.58
N SER A 102 -12.72 -4.60 12.40
CA SER A 102 -11.32 -4.90 12.63
C SER A 102 -10.46 -4.52 11.42
N ASN A 103 -9.22 -4.08 11.67
CA ASN A 103 -8.26 -3.87 10.57
C ASN A 103 -7.96 -5.18 9.83
N ARG A 104 -8.03 -6.33 10.53
CA ARG A 104 -7.90 -7.65 9.90
C ARG A 104 -8.99 -7.90 8.87
N ASP A 105 -10.26 -7.54 9.15
CA ASP A 105 -11.35 -7.74 8.21
C ASP A 105 -11.20 -6.81 6.99
N LEU A 106 -10.76 -5.56 7.20
CA LEU A 106 -10.44 -4.64 6.12
C LEU A 106 -9.26 -5.12 5.28
N HIS A 107 -8.22 -5.69 5.92
CA HIS A 107 -7.09 -6.29 5.22
C HIS A 107 -7.53 -7.42 4.29
N PHE A 108 -8.31 -8.37 4.80
CA PHE A 108 -8.81 -9.47 3.96
C PHE A 108 -9.79 -9.00 2.88
N MET A 109 -10.57 -7.96 3.14
CA MET A 109 -11.40 -7.33 2.12
C MET A 109 -10.56 -6.76 0.97
N ALA A 110 -9.47 -6.02 1.28
CA ALA A 110 -8.55 -5.50 0.27
C ALA A 110 -7.85 -6.65 -0.50
N CYS A 111 -7.38 -7.68 0.21
CA CYS A 111 -6.78 -8.88 -0.41
C CYS A 111 -7.75 -9.57 -1.37
N LYS A 112 -9.03 -9.71 -0.98
CA LYS A 112 -10.08 -10.32 -1.81
C LYS A 112 -10.38 -9.48 -3.05
N ILE A 113 -10.44 -8.15 -2.92
CA ILE A 113 -10.62 -7.25 -4.07
C ILE A 113 -9.46 -7.44 -5.05
N ILE A 114 -8.21 -7.37 -4.59
CA ILE A 114 -7.03 -7.56 -5.43
C ILE A 114 -7.07 -8.94 -6.09
N ALA A 115 -7.28 -10.02 -5.34
CA ALA A 115 -7.31 -11.38 -5.87
C ALA A 115 -8.42 -11.59 -6.92
N THR A 116 -9.61 -10.99 -6.70
CA THR A 116 -10.72 -11.04 -7.65
C THR A 116 -10.35 -10.38 -8.97
N GLU A 117 -9.81 -9.18 -8.91
CA GLU A 117 -9.43 -8.44 -10.12
C GLU A 117 -8.20 -9.06 -10.81
N MET A 118 -7.24 -9.62 -10.06
CA MET A 118 -6.14 -10.42 -10.64
C MET A 118 -6.68 -11.67 -11.36
N LYS A 119 -7.74 -12.29 -10.85
CA LYS A 119 -8.41 -13.39 -11.53
C LYS A 119 -9.10 -12.92 -12.81
N ASN A 120 -9.79 -11.79 -12.79
CA ASN A 120 -10.42 -11.19 -13.97
C ASN A 120 -9.38 -10.89 -15.07
N LEU A 121 -8.20 -10.45 -14.70
CA LEU A 121 -7.05 -10.28 -15.61
C LEU A 121 -6.39 -11.62 -16.00
N GLY A 122 -6.78 -12.75 -15.41
CA GLY A 122 -6.22 -14.09 -15.65
C GLY A 122 -4.82 -14.28 -15.06
N LEU A 123 -4.38 -13.43 -14.15
CA LEU A 123 -3.15 -13.58 -13.35
C LEU A 123 -3.34 -14.58 -12.22
N MET A 124 -4.57 -14.64 -11.69
CA MET A 124 -5.02 -15.66 -10.75
C MET A 124 -6.11 -16.54 -11.37
N LYS A 125 -6.41 -17.67 -10.75
CA LYS A 125 -7.42 -18.65 -11.14
C LYS A 125 -7.96 -19.37 -9.88
N GLY A 126 -8.86 -20.32 -10.05
CA GLY A 126 -9.46 -21.05 -8.93
C GLY A 126 -10.45 -20.24 -8.11
N ASP A 127 -10.73 -20.68 -6.90
CA ASP A 127 -11.59 -19.99 -5.96
C ASP A 127 -10.84 -18.84 -5.26
N VAL A 128 -11.43 -17.65 -5.21
CA VAL A 128 -10.80 -16.46 -4.65
C VAL A 128 -10.75 -16.51 -3.12
N ASP A 129 -11.80 -17.01 -2.49
CA ASP A 129 -11.86 -17.09 -1.03
C ASP A 129 -10.82 -18.11 -0.51
N GLU A 130 -10.68 -19.24 -1.21
CA GLU A 130 -9.65 -20.22 -0.91
C GLU A 130 -8.25 -19.67 -1.17
N ALA A 131 -8.04 -18.96 -2.27
CA ALA A 131 -6.76 -18.32 -2.60
C ALA A 131 -6.34 -17.31 -1.52
N VAL A 132 -7.29 -16.52 -1.00
CA VAL A 132 -7.02 -15.57 0.09
C VAL A 132 -6.79 -16.32 1.41
N ALA A 133 -7.62 -17.30 1.75
CA ALA A 133 -7.48 -18.08 2.98
C ALA A 133 -6.14 -18.84 3.07
N THR A 134 -5.63 -19.33 1.94
CA THR A 134 -4.34 -20.05 1.87
C THR A 134 -3.13 -19.13 1.73
N GLY A 135 -3.33 -17.85 1.36
CA GLY A 135 -2.25 -16.85 1.24
C GLY A 135 -1.69 -16.69 -0.18
N ALA A 136 -2.33 -17.23 -1.21
CA ALA A 136 -1.87 -17.07 -2.60
C ALA A 136 -1.88 -15.59 -3.06
N HIS A 137 -2.79 -14.77 -2.52
CA HIS A 137 -2.87 -13.33 -2.78
C HIS A 137 -1.59 -12.56 -2.39
N ALA A 138 -0.84 -13.08 -1.42
CA ALA A 138 0.35 -12.42 -0.89
C ALA A 138 1.51 -12.36 -1.90
N LEU A 139 1.42 -13.05 -3.04
CA LEU A 139 2.34 -12.83 -4.15
C LEU A 139 2.27 -11.38 -4.66
N PHE A 140 1.06 -10.78 -4.62
CA PHE A 140 0.82 -9.41 -5.10
C PHE A 140 0.79 -8.38 -3.98
N MET A 141 0.26 -8.71 -2.81
CA MET A 141 0.21 -7.84 -1.63
C MET A 141 0.89 -8.51 -0.43
N PRO A 142 2.23 -8.41 -0.31
CA PRO A 142 3.00 -9.12 0.71
C PRO A 142 3.08 -8.40 2.06
N HIS A 143 2.20 -7.45 2.34
CA HIS A 143 2.20 -6.64 3.56
C HIS A 143 0.78 -6.43 4.11
N GLY A 144 0.67 -5.85 5.30
CA GLY A 144 -0.60 -5.47 5.93
C GLY A 144 -1.30 -4.32 5.21
N LEU A 145 -2.58 -4.12 5.48
CA LEU A 145 -3.36 -3.02 4.90
C LEU A 145 -2.94 -1.65 5.43
N GLY A 146 -2.37 -1.60 6.63
CA GLY A 146 -1.98 -0.36 7.28
C GLY A 146 -1.64 -0.55 8.76
N HIS A 147 -1.34 0.55 9.42
CA HIS A 147 -0.89 0.63 10.80
C HIS A 147 -1.52 1.82 11.51
N LEU A 148 -1.48 1.82 12.85
CA LEU A 148 -1.83 3.00 13.64
C LEU A 148 -0.78 4.10 13.43
N MET A 149 -1.21 5.34 13.51
CA MET A 149 -0.39 6.52 13.31
C MET A 149 -0.73 7.58 14.35
N GLY A 150 0.28 8.26 14.87
CA GLY A 150 0.12 9.27 15.93
C GLY A 150 1.37 10.13 16.07
N LEU A 151 2.02 10.10 17.22
CA LEU A 151 3.31 10.78 17.45
C LEU A 151 4.44 10.11 16.67
N ASP A 152 4.35 8.80 16.48
CA ASP A 152 5.21 8.07 15.55
C ASP A 152 4.41 7.70 14.30
N VAL A 153 5.07 7.55 13.15
CA VAL A 153 4.44 7.08 11.92
C VAL A 153 3.86 5.67 12.10
N HIS A 154 4.60 4.78 12.78
CA HIS A 154 4.12 3.51 13.29
C HIS A 154 3.83 3.66 14.79
N ASP A 155 2.66 4.17 15.12
CA ASP A 155 2.35 4.60 16.47
C ASP A 155 2.38 3.45 17.48
N MET A 156 3.09 3.67 18.59
CA MET A 156 3.25 2.76 19.72
C MET A 156 3.92 1.40 19.41
N GLU A 157 4.37 1.13 18.18
CA GLU A 157 4.95 -0.17 17.82
C GLU A 157 6.25 -0.49 18.56
N SER A 158 6.98 0.52 19.03
CA SER A 158 8.15 0.37 19.89
C SER A 158 7.83 -0.32 21.22
N LEU A 159 6.57 -0.30 21.69
CA LEU A 159 6.08 -1.05 22.83
C LEU A 159 5.86 -2.54 22.53
N GLY A 160 5.87 -2.92 21.25
CA GLY A 160 5.66 -4.26 20.74
C GLY A 160 4.33 -4.42 20.01
N GLU A 161 4.36 -4.70 18.72
CA GLU A 161 3.16 -4.84 17.88
C GLU A 161 2.14 -5.85 18.43
N ASN A 162 2.61 -6.92 19.09
CA ASN A 162 1.73 -7.93 19.67
C ASN A 162 0.91 -7.41 20.86
N PHE A 163 1.38 -6.36 21.54
CA PHE A 163 0.64 -5.72 22.64
C PHE A 163 -0.32 -4.64 22.14
N ILE A 164 0.03 -3.97 21.05
CA ILE A 164 -0.77 -2.87 20.51
C ILE A 164 -1.81 -3.38 19.51
N GLY A 165 -1.40 -4.25 18.61
CA GLY A 165 -2.20 -4.70 17.48
C GLY A 165 -2.97 -6.00 17.69
N TYR A 166 -2.76 -6.68 18.79
CA TYR A 166 -3.28 -8.03 19.09
C TYR A 166 -3.70 -8.17 20.56
N ASN A 167 -4.39 -9.25 20.89
CA ASN A 167 -4.80 -9.58 22.27
C ASN A 167 -4.93 -11.09 22.46
N GLU A 168 -5.53 -11.54 23.58
CA GLU A 168 -5.71 -12.97 23.84
C GLU A 168 -6.64 -13.67 22.84
N GLU A 169 -7.61 -12.96 22.27
CA GLU A 169 -8.59 -13.50 21.32
C GLU A 169 -8.11 -13.39 19.87
N VAL A 170 -7.40 -12.31 19.53
CA VAL A 170 -6.91 -12.03 18.17
C VAL A 170 -5.40 -12.18 18.16
N LYS A 171 -4.93 -13.35 17.74
CA LYS A 171 -3.49 -13.66 17.64
C LYS A 171 -2.94 -13.30 16.26
N ARG A 172 -1.64 -12.98 16.22
CA ARG A 172 -0.92 -12.73 14.97
C ARG A 172 -0.92 -13.99 14.10
N CYS A 173 -1.26 -13.81 12.84
CA CYS A 173 -1.14 -14.85 11.83
C CYS A 173 0.33 -15.07 11.45
N THR A 174 0.70 -16.31 11.15
CA THR A 174 2.05 -16.67 10.64
C THR A 174 2.10 -16.78 9.11
N GLN A 175 0.96 -16.65 8.43
CA GLN A 175 0.87 -16.71 6.98
C GLN A 175 1.62 -15.53 6.34
N PHE A 176 2.46 -15.82 5.36
CA PHE A 176 3.17 -14.79 4.61
C PHE A 176 2.19 -13.73 4.04
N GLY A 177 2.55 -12.48 4.10
CA GLY A 177 1.69 -11.34 3.81
C GLY A 177 0.91 -10.91 5.07
N THR A 178 -0.03 -11.71 5.54
CA THR A 178 -0.84 -11.44 6.73
C THR A 178 -0.03 -11.35 8.03
N ALA A 179 1.10 -12.05 8.11
CA ALA A 179 2.03 -11.96 9.25
C ALA A 179 2.58 -10.53 9.48
N PHE A 180 2.58 -9.72 8.43
CA PHE A 180 3.04 -8.32 8.47
C PHE A 180 1.91 -7.32 8.76
N LEU A 181 0.70 -7.79 9.09
CA LEU A 181 -0.36 -6.92 9.57
C LEU A 181 0.00 -6.45 10.99
N ARG A 182 0.26 -5.15 11.16
CA ARG A 182 0.79 -4.57 12.39
C ARG A 182 -0.27 -4.40 13.47
N PHE A 183 -1.51 -4.16 13.06
CA PHE A 183 -2.68 -3.99 13.90
C PHE A 183 -3.85 -4.82 13.34
N ALA A 184 -4.47 -5.67 14.16
CA ALA A 184 -5.55 -6.57 13.73
C ALA A 184 -6.87 -6.34 14.48
N LEU A 185 -6.86 -5.52 15.54
CA LEU A 185 -7.99 -5.31 16.44
C LEU A 185 -9.08 -4.42 15.82
N PRO A 186 -10.29 -4.41 16.41
CA PRO A 186 -11.35 -3.48 16.03
C PRO A 186 -10.95 -2.02 16.27
N TYR A 187 -11.31 -1.17 15.33
CA TYR A 187 -11.11 0.27 15.45
C TYR A 187 -12.05 0.88 16.48
N LYS A 188 -11.54 1.88 17.18
CA LYS A 188 -12.26 2.72 18.15
C LYS A 188 -12.27 4.16 17.68
N GLU A 189 -13.24 4.94 18.14
CA GLU A 189 -13.24 6.38 17.94
C GLU A 189 -11.90 6.99 18.40
N GLY A 190 -11.39 7.92 17.60
CA GLY A 190 -10.10 8.57 17.81
C GLY A 190 -8.89 7.84 17.23
N HIS A 191 -9.01 6.57 16.80
CA HIS A 191 -7.90 5.92 16.11
C HIS A 191 -7.61 6.63 14.79
N VAL A 192 -6.33 6.91 14.57
CA VAL A 192 -5.79 7.35 13.28
C VAL A 192 -4.92 6.22 12.72
N PHE A 193 -5.04 5.93 11.44
CA PHE A 193 -4.35 4.81 10.80
C PHE A 193 -4.23 5.02 9.30
N THR A 194 -3.37 4.23 8.67
CA THR A 194 -3.16 4.21 7.22
C THR A 194 -4.04 3.17 6.53
N VAL A 195 -4.44 3.45 5.29
CA VAL A 195 -5.06 2.47 4.37
C VAL A 195 -4.25 2.50 3.09
N GLU A 196 -3.35 1.52 2.95
CA GLU A 196 -2.26 1.50 1.98
C GLU A 196 -2.17 0.21 1.13
N PRO A 197 -3.25 -0.28 0.55
CA PRO A 197 -3.13 -1.46 -0.30
C PRO A 197 -2.15 -1.22 -1.44
N GLY A 198 -1.43 -2.27 -1.81
CA GLY A 198 -0.49 -2.25 -2.93
C GLY A 198 -0.59 -3.52 -3.78
N CYS A 199 -0.06 -3.42 -4.99
CA CYS A 199 0.10 -4.56 -5.88
C CYS A 199 1.48 -4.54 -6.50
N TYR A 200 2.25 -5.61 -6.29
CA TYR A 200 3.65 -5.66 -6.64
C TYR A 200 3.95 -6.91 -7.47
N PHE A 201 4.81 -6.74 -8.47
CA PHE A 201 5.36 -7.82 -9.29
C PHE A 201 6.84 -7.98 -8.96
N ILE A 202 7.13 -8.66 -7.83
CA ILE A 202 8.48 -8.84 -7.28
C ILE A 202 9.15 -10.03 -7.98
N PRO A 203 10.17 -9.80 -8.84
CA PRO A 203 10.74 -10.87 -9.67
C PRO A 203 11.28 -12.06 -8.86
N GLN A 204 11.95 -11.77 -7.74
CA GLN A 204 12.54 -12.78 -6.87
C GLN A 204 11.47 -13.66 -6.20
N LEU A 205 10.40 -13.04 -5.70
CA LEU A 205 9.30 -13.75 -5.05
C LEU A 205 8.53 -14.61 -6.07
N ILE A 206 8.27 -14.07 -7.26
CA ILE A 206 7.61 -14.80 -8.36
C ILE A 206 8.44 -16.00 -8.78
N SER A 207 9.76 -15.82 -8.98
CA SER A 207 10.68 -16.90 -9.34
C SER A 207 10.74 -17.98 -8.27
N LEU A 208 10.83 -17.59 -7.00
CA LEU A 208 10.85 -18.52 -5.86
C LEU A 208 9.58 -19.36 -5.81
N TRP A 209 8.41 -18.72 -5.78
CA TRP A 209 7.14 -19.45 -5.70
C TRP A 209 6.87 -20.32 -6.93
N LYS A 210 7.30 -19.88 -8.11
CA LYS A 210 7.22 -20.67 -9.34
C LYS A 210 8.10 -21.93 -9.25
N SER A 211 9.34 -21.80 -8.78
CA SER A 211 10.27 -22.93 -8.65
C SER A 211 9.80 -23.96 -7.61
N GLU A 212 9.18 -23.49 -6.52
CA GLU A 212 8.58 -24.33 -5.49
C GLU A 212 7.24 -24.95 -5.92
N GLY A 213 6.66 -24.51 -7.03
CA GLY A 213 5.31 -24.87 -7.45
C GLY A 213 4.23 -24.41 -6.46
N LYS A 214 4.52 -23.37 -5.70
CA LYS A 214 3.65 -22.85 -4.64
C LYS A 214 2.41 -22.19 -5.24
N PHE A 215 1.23 -22.55 -4.71
CA PHE A 215 -0.07 -22.02 -5.15
C PHE A 215 -0.33 -22.13 -6.67
N ARG A 216 0.19 -23.20 -7.33
CA ARG A 216 0.00 -23.44 -8.77
C ARG A 216 -1.47 -23.52 -9.19
N ASP A 217 -2.36 -23.86 -8.26
CA ASP A 217 -3.80 -23.95 -8.51
C ASP A 217 -4.49 -22.57 -8.52
N PHE A 218 -3.83 -21.56 -7.94
CA PHE A 218 -4.33 -20.19 -7.87
C PHE A 218 -3.53 -19.19 -8.73
N LEU A 219 -2.27 -19.47 -9.07
CA LEU A 219 -1.38 -18.55 -9.76
C LEU A 219 -1.09 -18.96 -11.19
N ASN A 220 -1.16 -18.01 -12.12
CA ASN A 220 -0.78 -18.20 -13.52
C ASN A 220 0.60 -17.54 -13.76
N PHE A 221 1.67 -18.25 -13.36
CA PHE A 221 3.02 -17.68 -13.39
C PHE A 221 3.46 -17.19 -14.78
N SER A 222 3.11 -17.90 -15.87
CA SER A 222 3.49 -17.45 -17.22
C SER A 222 2.86 -16.10 -17.58
N LYS A 223 1.63 -15.84 -17.14
CA LYS A 223 0.98 -14.56 -17.34
C LYS A 223 1.50 -13.50 -16.38
N ILE A 224 1.73 -13.85 -15.10
CA ILE A 224 2.30 -12.97 -14.09
C ILE A 224 3.66 -12.43 -14.53
N GLU A 225 4.54 -13.26 -15.09
CA GLU A 225 5.84 -12.85 -15.60
C GLU A 225 5.75 -11.76 -16.69
N SER A 226 4.67 -11.75 -17.48
CA SER A 226 4.45 -10.72 -18.50
C SER A 226 4.10 -9.33 -17.91
N PHE A 227 3.80 -9.26 -16.60
CA PHE A 227 3.49 -8.03 -15.86
C PHE A 227 4.68 -7.51 -15.03
N LEU A 228 5.82 -8.19 -15.03
CA LEU A 228 7.02 -7.74 -14.32
C LEU A 228 7.41 -6.27 -14.59
N PRO A 229 7.26 -5.73 -15.82
CA PRO A 229 7.59 -4.32 -16.09
C PRO A 229 6.74 -3.30 -15.33
N ILE A 230 5.59 -3.70 -14.76
CA ILE A 230 4.75 -2.85 -13.90
C ILE A 230 5.51 -2.43 -12.64
N GLY A 231 6.31 -3.34 -12.06
CA GLY A 231 7.00 -3.09 -10.80
C GLY A 231 6.04 -3.15 -9.62
N GLY A 232 5.62 -2.01 -9.09
CA GLY A 232 4.68 -1.96 -7.97
C GLY A 232 3.87 -0.67 -7.94
N ILE A 233 2.69 -0.76 -7.35
CA ILE A 233 1.74 0.35 -7.13
C ILE A 233 1.27 0.30 -5.69
N ARG A 234 1.27 1.44 -4.99
CA ARG A 234 0.64 1.65 -3.69
C ARG A 234 -0.14 2.96 -3.72
N ILE A 235 -1.29 2.97 -3.07
CA ILE A 235 -2.11 4.16 -2.83
C ILE A 235 -2.50 4.16 -1.37
N GLU A 236 -2.22 5.24 -0.67
CA GLU A 236 -2.36 5.36 0.77
C GLU A 236 -2.98 6.67 1.19
N ASP A 237 -3.89 6.60 2.14
CA ASP A 237 -4.49 7.74 2.81
C ASP A 237 -4.51 7.52 4.31
N ASN A 238 -4.48 8.63 5.08
CA ASN A 238 -4.65 8.62 6.52
C ASN A 238 -6.13 8.79 6.89
N VAL A 239 -6.60 7.94 7.78
CA VAL A 239 -8.02 7.85 8.16
C VAL A 239 -8.17 7.99 9.68
N LEU A 240 -9.10 8.86 10.09
CA LEU A 240 -9.56 9.02 11.48
C LEU A 240 -10.89 8.30 11.66
N ILE A 241 -11.01 7.50 12.70
CA ILE A 241 -12.30 6.94 13.15
C ILE A 241 -13.06 8.00 13.94
N THR A 242 -14.28 8.29 13.50
CA THR A 242 -15.23 9.19 14.18
C THR A 242 -16.29 8.37 14.92
N GLU A 243 -17.09 9.04 15.74
CA GLU A 243 -18.21 8.39 16.48
C GLU A 243 -19.09 7.48 15.60
N LYS A 244 -19.38 7.89 14.36
CA LYS A 244 -20.36 7.21 13.48
C LYS A 244 -19.75 6.66 12.18
N GLY A 245 -18.46 6.81 11.95
CA GLY A 245 -17.83 6.40 10.70
C GLY A 245 -16.35 6.75 10.65
N HIS A 246 -15.94 7.41 9.57
CA HIS A 246 -14.55 7.80 9.38
C HIS A 246 -14.43 9.16 8.68
N LYS A 247 -13.21 9.68 8.70
CA LYS A 247 -12.81 10.88 7.95
C LYS A 247 -11.41 10.65 7.38
N VAL A 248 -11.25 10.82 6.07
CA VAL A 248 -9.92 10.92 5.46
C VAL A 248 -9.30 12.26 5.88
N LEU A 249 -8.09 12.23 6.40
CA LEU A 249 -7.41 13.41 6.92
C LEU A 249 -6.76 14.23 5.80
N GLY A 250 -6.70 15.53 6.02
CA GLY A 250 -6.10 16.49 5.09
C GLY A 250 -7.04 16.91 3.95
N LYS A 251 -6.49 17.73 3.05
CA LYS A 251 -7.16 18.07 1.79
C LYS A 251 -7.08 16.86 0.85
N PRO A 252 -8.12 16.63 0.01
CA PRO A 252 -8.06 15.55 -0.97
C PRO A 252 -6.81 15.67 -1.86
N ILE A 253 -6.02 14.61 -1.90
CA ILE A 253 -4.85 14.49 -2.77
C ILE A 253 -5.28 13.69 -4.00
N PRO A 254 -5.00 14.13 -5.23
CA PRO A 254 -5.33 13.40 -6.44
C PRO A 254 -4.98 11.92 -6.35
N LYS A 255 -5.94 11.04 -6.69
CA LYS A 255 -5.72 9.58 -6.69
C LYS A 255 -6.49 8.82 -7.77
N THR A 256 -7.47 9.42 -8.44
CA THR A 256 -8.05 8.78 -9.62
C THR A 256 -7.08 8.89 -10.80
N VAL A 257 -7.17 7.97 -11.75
CA VAL A 257 -6.31 7.98 -12.95
C VAL A 257 -6.35 9.34 -13.65
N ASN A 258 -7.55 9.91 -13.81
CA ASN A 258 -7.70 11.20 -14.51
C ASN A 258 -7.09 12.36 -13.74
N GLU A 259 -7.25 12.40 -12.41
CA GLU A 259 -6.64 13.42 -11.56
C GLU A 259 -5.11 13.34 -11.59
N ILE A 260 -4.55 12.12 -11.45
CA ILE A 260 -3.10 11.90 -11.51
C ILE A 260 -2.54 12.34 -12.86
N GLU A 261 -3.14 11.88 -13.96
CA GLU A 261 -2.69 12.23 -15.30
C GLU A 261 -2.83 13.73 -15.59
N SER A 262 -3.86 14.39 -15.05
CA SER A 262 -4.03 15.85 -15.17
C SER A 262 -2.98 16.62 -14.35
N THR A 263 -2.57 16.08 -13.21
CA THR A 263 -1.56 16.71 -12.34
C THR A 263 -0.13 16.53 -12.89
N CYS A 264 0.13 15.40 -13.57
CA CYS A 264 1.46 15.05 -14.09
C CYS A 264 1.68 15.48 -15.56
N ALA A 265 0.67 16.10 -16.22
CA ALA A 265 0.69 16.52 -17.63
C ALA A 265 1.66 17.69 -17.92
#